data_7ab344c2bf404ec0e1681abeb42f3b9c
#
_entry.id   7ab344c2bf404ec0e1681abeb42f3b9c
#
_cell.length_a   1.000
_cell.length_b   1.000
_cell.length_c   1.000
_cell.angle_alpha   90.00
_cell.angle_beta   90.00
_cell.angle_gamma   90.00
#
_symmetry.space_group_name_H-M   'P 1'
#
loop_
_entity.id
_entity.type
_entity.pdbx_description
1 polymer ?
#
loop_
_entity_poly.entity_id
_entity_poly.type
_entity_poly.pdbx_seq_one_letter_code
_entity_poly.pdbx_strand_id
1 'polypeptide(L)'
;MGAEDEACEARDITAKEFAQLDFSQVTLVDLRDENLRIAQGEIAGSHNVPLDEIGTGLSDLPHGKPVYVYCNTGDFSGEVAEILADRGFEAYNVEGGYAEYRAALAEAAPVAIDAKGLKCPGPIVKVADVIAELPVGRRVVVEATEDAFASDIRVWCARTGNDLEWLHMENSLIVARIAKGDPALAPTAASSAGNGKTFVIFSGDLDKTIAAFIMANGAASLGREVTMFFTFWGLNILRRPEKVKVPKTPIGRMFGAMMPRGTKKLGLSRMNFGGAGARMIRSVMKRNGISSLEELIDQARDHGVRLVACQMSMEIMGITREELIDGVELGGVATFIGSGEQSDMSLFI
;
A
#
# COMPACT_ATOMS: atom_id res chain seq x y z
N MET A 1 20.47 -36.00 52.57
CA MET A 1 21.11 -35.83 51.25
C MET A 1 20.35 -34.71 50.60
N GLY A 2 20.91 -33.49 50.71
CA GLY A 2 20.30 -32.29 50.14
C GLY A 2 20.37 -32.30 48.65
N ALA A 3 19.29 -32.00 47.98
CA ALA A 3 19.34 -31.46 46.63
C ALA A 3 19.96 -30.08 46.77
N GLU A 4 21.12 -29.86 46.21
CA GLU A 4 21.66 -28.54 45.99
C GLU A 4 20.70 -27.87 45.01
N ASP A 5 20.00 -26.81 45.49
CA ASP A 5 19.32 -25.86 44.66
C ASP A 5 20.42 -25.20 43.79
N GLU A 6 20.61 -25.68 42.56
CA GLU A 6 21.35 -24.93 41.56
C GLU A 6 20.55 -23.65 41.33
N ALA A 7 21.03 -22.57 41.93
CA ALA A 7 20.51 -21.22 41.65
C ALA A 7 20.59 -21.02 40.13
N CYS A 8 19.46 -20.82 39.48
CA CYS A 8 19.41 -20.49 38.06
C CYS A 8 20.03 -19.10 37.91
N GLU A 9 21.21 -18.98 37.34
CA GLU A 9 21.82 -17.70 37.00
C GLU A 9 21.18 -17.17 35.71
N ALA A 10 20.91 -15.88 35.65
CA ALA A 10 20.49 -15.23 34.42
C ALA A 10 21.61 -15.32 33.37
N ARG A 11 21.23 -15.46 32.12
CA ARG A 11 22.18 -15.53 30.99
C ARG A 11 21.97 -14.34 30.06
N ASP A 12 23.05 -13.93 29.40
CA ASP A 12 22.94 -12.94 28.33
C ASP A 12 22.72 -13.63 26.98
N ILE A 13 21.95 -13.00 26.13
CA ILE A 13 21.79 -13.36 24.72
C ILE A 13 22.01 -12.12 23.85
N THR A 14 22.76 -12.26 22.76
CA THR A 14 22.93 -11.15 21.83
C THR A 14 21.62 -10.83 21.10
N ALA A 15 21.43 -9.57 20.74
CA ALA A 15 20.26 -9.16 19.96
C ALA A 15 20.11 -9.92 18.61
N LYS A 16 21.24 -10.36 18.01
CA LYS A 16 21.24 -11.17 16.76
C LYS A 16 20.72 -12.57 16.98
N GLU A 17 21.10 -13.23 18.06
CA GLU A 17 20.60 -14.55 18.43
C GLU A 17 19.13 -14.46 18.86
N PHE A 18 18.77 -13.44 19.66
CA PHE A 18 17.40 -13.17 20.05
C PHE A 18 16.47 -12.96 18.84
N ALA A 19 16.92 -12.26 17.79
CA ALA A 19 16.16 -12.06 16.56
C ALA A 19 15.90 -13.35 15.75
N GLN A 20 16.57 -14.46 16.07
CA GLN A 20 16.40 -15.76 15.40
C GLN A 20 15.50 -16.71 16.17
N LEU A 21 15.05 -16.35 17.37
CA LEU A 21 14.19 -17.20 18.21
C LEU A 21 12.79 -17.33 17.63
N ASP A 22 12.19 -18.49 17.85
CA ASP A 22 10.75 -18.69 17.70
C ASP A 22 10.02 -18.14 18.93
N PHE A 23 9.49 -16.95 18.84
CA PHE A 23 8.81 -16.26 19.94
C PHE A 23 7.55 -16.99 20.45
N SER A 24 7.03 -17.98 19.72
CA SER A 24 5.92 -18.81 20.20
C SER A 24 6.35 -19.79 21.31
N GLN A 25 7.64 -20.09 21.40
CA GLN A 25 8.21 -21.05 22.34
C GLN A 25 8.81 -20.41 23.61
N VAL A 26 8.80 -19.10 23.70
CA VAL A 26 9.42 -18.34 24.78
C VAL A 26 8.43 -17.33 25.39
N THR A 27 8.76 -16.82 26.56
CA THR A 27 8.05 -15.69 27.19
C THR A 27 8.89 -14.44 27.01
N LEU A 28 8.30 -13.36 26.50
CA LEU A 28 8.97 -12.08 26.29
C LEU A 28 8.50 -11.07 27.33
N VAL A 29 9.42 -10.37 27.95
CA VAL A 29 9.13 -9.29 28.91
C VAL A 29 9.73 -7.99 28.42
N ASP A 30 8.86 -7.00 28.15
CA ASP A 30 9.21 -5.67 27.71
C ASP A 30 9.14 -4.69 28.87
N LEU A 31 10.29 -4.15 29.28
CA LEU A 31 10.40 -3.22 30.41
C LEU A 31 10.22 -1.75 30.03
N ARG A 32 9.99 -1.45 28.75
CA ARG A 32 9.81 -0.09 28.24
C ARG A 32 8.48 0.48 28.69
N ASP A 33 8.44 1.79 28.92
CA ASP A 33 7.19 2.49 29.15
C ASP A 33 6.29 2.50 27.89
N GLU A 34 5.00 2.78 28.11
CA GLU A 34 4.00 2.75 27.04
C GLU A 34 4.31 3.76 25.92
N ASN A 35 4.86 4.94 26.26
CA ASN A 35 5.18 5.97 25.26
C ASN A 35 6.30 5.50 24.30
N LEU A 36 7.34 4.84 24.85
CA LEU A 36 8.41 4.26 24.03
C LEU A 36 7.90 3.11 23.15
N ARG A 37 7.01 2.28 23.68
CA ARG A 37 6.40 1.20 22.91
C ARG A 37 5.55 1.73 21.76
N ILE A 38 4.73 2.74 22.01
CA ILE A 38 3.93 3.43 20.98
C ILE A 38 4.82 4.07 19.91
N ALA A 39 5.92 4.73 20.34
CA ALA A 39 6.80 5.45 19.41
C ALA A 39 7.71 4.54 18.58
N GLN A 40 8.12 3.40 19.10
CA GLN A 40 9.13 2.53 18.48
C GLN A 40 8.59 1.18 18.01
N GLY A 41 7.34 0.84 18.36
CA GLY A 41 6.74 -0.46 18.15
C GLY A 41 7.10 -1.47 19.24
N GLU A 42 6.45 -2.64 19.20
CA GLU A 42 6.61 -3.73 20.17
C GLU A 42 6.92 -5.06 19.49
N ILE A 43 7.39 -6.03 20.26
CA ILE A 43 7.48 -7.42 19.79
C ILE A 43 6.14 -8.08 20.12
N ALA A 44 5.46 -8.63 19.10
CA ALA A 44 4.15 -9.23 19.26
C ALA A 44 4.18 -10.36 20.31
N GLY A 45 3.22 -10.33 21.24
CA GLY A 45 3.12 -11.33 22.32
C GLY A 45 4.02 -11.05 23.52
N SER A 46 4.72 -9.92 23.60
CA SER A 46 5.47 -9.53 24.78
C SER A 46 4.55 -9.09 25.91
N HIS A 47 4.89 -9.48 27.14
CA HIS A 47 4.30 -8.98 28.37
C HIS A 47 4.97 -7.65 28.71
N ASN A 48 4.20 -6.58 28.76
CA ASN A 48 4.73 -5.28 29.18
C ASN A 48 4.72 -5.18 30.70
N VAL A 49 5.89 -5.01 31.26
CA VAL A 49 6.12 -4.80 32.70
C VAL A 49 7.06 -3.61 32.86
N PRO A 50 6.56 -2.37 32.86
CA PRO A 50 7.38 -1.18 33.06
C PRO A 50 8.19 -1.25 34.35
N LEU A 51 9.34 -0.58 34.39
CA LEU A 51 10.29 -0.67 35.53
C LEU A 51 9.65 -0.32 36.88
N ASP A 52 8.68 0.54 36.94
CA ASP A 52 7.93 0.93 38.13
C ASP A 52 6.89 -0.11 38.59
N GLU A 53 6.56 -1.08 37.74
CA GLU A 53 5.61 -2.15 38.00
C GLU A 53 6.26 -3.54 38.24
N ILE A 54 7.59 -3.63 38.28
CA ILE A 54 8.34 -4.91 38.40
C ILE A 54 7.88 -5.72 39.61
N GLY A 55 7.56 -5.07 40.73
CA GLY A 55 7.18 -5.73 41.97
C GLY A 55 5.95 -6.64 41.84
N THR A 56 4.99 -6.24 41.04
CA THR A 56 3.71 -6.94 40.84
C THR A 56 3.60 -7.59 39.47
N GLY A 57 4.10 -6.97 38.43
CA GLY A 57 3.94 -7.43 37.03
C GLY A 57 4.68 -8.73 36.69
N LEU A 58 5.73 -9.07 37.41
CA LEU A 58 6.46 -10.33 37.22
C LEU A 58 5.78 -11.56 37.88
N SER A 59 4.72 -11.36 38.68
CA SER A 59 4.06 -12.45 39.43
C SER A 59 3.18 -13.33 38.53
N ASP A 60 2.70 -12.79 37.43
CA ASP A 60 1.73 -13.44 36.56
C ASP A 60 2.37 -14.06 35.29
N LEU A 61 3.71 -14.13 35.23
CA LEU A 61 4.41 -14.71 34.09
C LEU A 61 4.20 -16.23 34.03
N PRO A 62 3.97 -16.78 32.83
CA PRO A 62 3.78 -18.22 32.65
C PRO A 62 5.07 -19.00 32.93
N HIS A 63 4.97 -20.04 33.74
CA HIS A 63 6.08 -20.97 33.99
C HIS A 63 6.22 -22.00 32.86
N GLY A 64 7.43 -22.53 32.70
CA GLY A 64 7.71 -23.65 31.80
C GLY A 64 8.21 -23.26 30.41
N LYS A 65 8.44 -21.99 30.17
CA LYS A 65 9.15 -21.49 29.00
C LYS A 65 10.30 -20.60 29.41
N PRO A 66 11.40 -20.54 28.65
CA PRO A 66 12.46 -19.54 28.86
C PRO A 66 11.90 -18.11 28.78
N VAL A 67 12.37 -17.23 29.66
CA VAL A 67 11.93 -15.84 29.75
C VAL A 67 13.03 -14.92 29.23
N TYR A 68 12.72 -14.14 28.23
CA TYR A 68 13.65 -13.15 27.65
C TYR A 68 13.22 -11.75 28.03
N VAL A 69 14.09 -11.03 28.71
CA VAL A 69 13.83 -9.68 29.21
C VAL A 69 14.60 -8.66 28.39
N TYR A 70 13.92 -7.62 27.99
CA TYR A 70 14.56 -6.50 27.28
C TYR A 70 14.00 -5.15 27.72
N CYS A 71 14.88 -4.16 27.79
CA CYS A 71 14.51 -2.75 27.89
C CYS A 71 14.86 -2.03 26.56
N ASN A 72 14.99 -0.73 26.56
CA ASN A 72 15.33 0.00 25.34
C ASN A 72 16.80 -0.23 24.89
N THR A 73 17.75 -0.18 25.84
CA THR A 73 19.21 -0.18 25.60
C THR A 73 19.95 -1.36 26.23
N GLY A 74 19.27 -2.21 27.00
CA GLY A 74 19.88 -3.35 27.72
C GLY A 74 20.35 -3.03 29.14
N ASP A 75 20.31 -1.76 29.57
CA ASP A 75 20.92 -1.33 30.83
C ASP A 75 20.21 -1.88 32.10
N PHE A 76 18.90 -2.06 32.04
CA PHE A 76 18.08 -2.50 33.18
C PHE A 76 17.56 -3.93 33.07
N SER A 77 17.57 -4.51 31.88
CA SER A 77 16.99 -5.85 31.67
C SER A 77 17.83 -6.97 32.30
N GLY A 78 19.13 -6.75 32.52
CA GLY A 78 20.00 -7.67 33.23
C GLY A 78 19.57 -7.86 34.68
N GLU A 79 19.36 -6.78 35.43
CA GLU A 79 18.93 -6.84 36.84
C GLU A 79 17.57 -7.53 36.98
N VAL A 80 16.64 -7.31 36.03
CA VAL A 80 15.32 -7.97 36.05
C VAL A 80 15.43 -9.43 35.67
N ALA A 81 16.33 -9.82 34.77
CA ALA A 81 16.61 -11.21 34.45
C ALA A 81 17.18 -11.97 35.65
N GLU A 82 18.07 -11.35 36.45
CA GLU A 82 18.56 -11.93 37.72
C GLU A 82 17.43 -12.11 38.74
N ILE A 83 16.54 -11.14 38.90
CA ILE A 83 15.37 -11.25 39.79
C ILE A 83 14.46 -12.44 39.36
N LEU A 84 14.31 -12.68 38.06
CA LEU A 84 13.53 -13.79 37.55
C LEU A 84 14.25 -15.14 37.76
N ALA A 85 15.56 -15.18 37.58
CA ALA A 85 16.36 -16.36 37.84
C ALA A 85 16.30 -16.77 39.34
N ASP A 86 16.39 -15.79 40.26
CA ASP A 86 16.20 -16.04 41.71
C ASP A 86 14.80 -16.55 42.05
N ARG A 87 13.81 -16.30 41.21
CA ARG A 87 12.44 -16.85 41.35
C ARG A 87 12.24 -18.20 40.64
N GLY A 88 13.31 -18.78 40.10
CA GLY A 88 13.30 -20.10 39.46
C GLY A 88 12.89 -20.10 37.98
N PHE A 89 12.91 -18.97 37.31
CA PHE A 89 12.74 -18.92 35.85
C PHE A 89 14.07 -19.15 35.14
N GLU A 90 14.02 -19.81 34.00
CA GLU A 90 15.14 -19.80 33.04
C GLU A 90 15.13 -18.43 32.32
N ALA A 91 15.93 -17.48 32.83
CA ALA A 91 15.87 -16.08 32.43
C ALA A 91 17.07 -15.65 31.59
N TYR A 92 16.81 -14.85 30.58
CA TYR A 92 17.79 -14.30 29.67
C TYR A 92 17.65 -12.77 29.55
N ASN A 93 18.77 -12.08 29.64
CA ASN A 93 18.86 -10.67 29.31
C ASN A 93 19.20 -10.48 27.82
N VAL A 94 18.49 -9.64 27.11
CA VAL A 94 18.79 -9.28 25.72
C VAL A 94 19.77 -8.11 25.71
N GLU A 95 21.03 -8.37 25.37
CA GLU A 95 22.09 -7.36 25.25
C GLU A 95 21.71 -6.29 24.22
N GLY A 96 21.91 -5.02 24.59
CA GLY A 96 21.56 -3.87 23.74
C GLY A 96 20.05 -3.60 23.61
N GLY A 97 19.21 -4.46 24.22
CA GLY A 97 17.76 -4.30 24.31
C GLY A 97 17.06 -4.21 22.96
N TYR A 98 15.92 -3.52 22.95
CA TYR A 98 15.08 -3.36 21.76
C TYR A 98 15.78 -2.58 20.64
N ALA A 99 16.64 -1.63 20.96
CA ALA A 99 17.35 -0.82 19.95
C ALA A 99 18.29 -1.70 19.12
N GLU A 100 19.11 -2.54 19.79
CA GLU A 100 20.04 -3.45 19.10
C GLU A 100 19.29 -4.57 18.36
N TYR A 101 18.19 -5.09 18.92
CA TYR A 101 17.30 -6.02 18.24
C TYR A 101 16.78 -5.44 16.91
N ARG A 102 16.31 -4.18 16.91
CA ARG A 102 15.88 -3.49 15.69
C ARG A 102 17.01 -3.35 14.67
N ALA A 103 18.22 -3.03 15.14
CA ALA A 103 19.40 -2.96 14.29
C ALA A 103 19.75 -4.33 13.68
N ALA A 104 19.72 -5.40 14.48
CA ALA A 104 19.95 -6.77 14.02
C ALA A 104 18.95 -7.22 12.95
N LEU A 105 17.67 -6.89 13.10
CA LEU A 105 16.66 -7.15 12.09
C LEU A 105 16.92 -6.38 10.79
N ALA A 106 17.43 -5.15 10.90
CA ALA A 106 17.76 -4.32 9.76
C ALA A 106 18.98 -4.84 8.99
N GLU A 107 19.98 -5.42 9.67
CA GLU A 107 21.16 -6.02 9.07
C GLU A 107 20.90 -7.40 8.43
N ALA A 108 19.89 -8.13 8.88
CA ALA A 108 19.55 -9.44 8.34
C ALA A 108 19.20 -9.37 6.86
N ALA A 109 19.58 -10.40 6.09
CA ALA A 109 19.26 -10.47 4.66
C ALA A 109 17.73 -10.34 4.45
N PRO A 110 17.28 -9.50 3.50
CA PRO A 110 15.86 -9.29 3.27
C PRO A 110 15.16 -10.58 2.81
N VAL A 111 13.89 -10.74 3.18
CA VAL A 111 13.06 -11.84 2.70
C VAL A 111 12.70 -11.58 1.23
N ALA A 112 12.99 -12.54 0.36
CA ALA A 112 12.68 -12.43 -1.07
C ALA A 112 11.21 -12.80 -1.33
N ILE A 113 10.51 -11.96 -2.09
CA ILE A 113 9.13 -12.18 -2.54
C ILE A 113 9.11 -12.19 -4.06
N ASP A 114 8.85 -13.36 -4.65
CA ASP A 114 8.65 -13.48 -6.10
C ASP A 114 7.17 -13.27 -6.45
N ALA A 115 6.83 -12.12 -6.99
CA ALA A 115 5.50 -11.75 -7.48
C ALA A 115 5.45 -11.62 -9.00
N LYS A 116 6.47 -12.14 -9.72
CA LYS A 116 6.51 -12.13 -11.18
C LYS A 116 5.32 -12.90 -11.77
N GLY A 117 4.74 -12.37 -12.84
CA GLY A 117 3.60 -12.97 -13.54
C GLY A 117 2.26 -12.83 -12.82
N LEU A 118 2.22 -12.38 -11.56
CA LEU A 118 0.97 -12.09 -10.88
C LEU A 118 0.34 -10.81 -11.46
N LYS A 119 -1.00 -10.79 -11.49
CA LYS A 119 -1.81 -9.65 -11.93
C LYS A 119 -2.51 -8.99 -10.75
N CYS A 120 -2.80 -7.69 -10.87
CA CYS A 120 -3.53 -6.94 -9.85
C CYS A 120 -4.81 -7.68 -9.41
N PRO A 121 -5.05 -7.84 -8.10
CA PRO A 121 -4.28 -7.31 -6.96
C PRO A 121 -3.17 -8.25 -6.44
N GLY A 122 -2.85 -9.33 -7.15
CA GLY A 122 -1.99 -10.42 -6.70
C GLY A 122 -0.65 -10.00 -6.10
N PRO A 123 0.16 -9.12 -6.74
CA PRO A 123 1.43 -8.69 -6.17
C PRO A 123 1.30 -8.03 -4.80
N ILE A 124 0.33 -7.14 -4.64
CA ILE A 124 0.10 -6.42 -3.37
C ILE A 124 -0.39 -7.37 -2.28
N VAL A 125 -1.32 -8.28 -2.60
CA VAL A 125 -1.81 -9.29 -1.65
C VAL A 125 -0.66 -10.15 -1.14
N LYS A 126 0.21 -10.64 -2.05
CA LYS A 126 1.36 -11.46 -1.67
C LYS A 126 2.34 -10.72 -0.75
N VAL A 127 2.61 -9.44 -1.03
CA VAL A 127 3.45 -8.60 -0.17
C VAL A 127 2.81 -8.43 1.20
N ALA A 128 1.51 -8.14 1.24
CA ALA A 128 0.76 -7.96 2.49
C ALA A 128 0.80 -9.22 3.37
N ASP A 129 0.55 -10.39 2.77
CA ASP A 129 0.57 -11.68 3.47
C ASP A 129 1.95 -11.95 4.11
N VAL A 130 3.03 -11.78 3.34
CA VAL A 130 4.39 -12.02 3.85
C VAL A 130 4.75 -11.01 4.93
N ILE A 131 4.50 -9.72 4.71
CA ILE A 131 4.83 -8.66 5.69
C ILE A 131 4.03 -8.82 6.98
N ALA A 132 2.80 -9.32 6.93
CA ALA A 132 1.98 -9.52 8.14
C ALA A 132 2.67 -10.43 9.16
N GLU A 133 3.38 -11.46 8.70
CA GLU A 133 4.06 -12.45 9.54
C GLU A 133 5.44 -12.01 10.06
N LEU A 134 5.97 -10.89 9.55
CA LEU A 134 7.32 -10.43 9.91
C LEU A 134 7.29 -9.48 11.13
N PRO A 135 8.37 -9.40 11.92
CA PRO A 135 8.50 -8.39 12.96
C PRO A 135 8.74 -6.98 12.35
N VAL A 136 8.36 -5.94 13.11
CA VAL A 136 8.61 -4.53 12.76
C VAL A 136 10.11 -4.28 12.53
N GLY A 137 10.47 -3.58 11.45
CA GLY A 137 11.86 -3.34 11.03
C GLY A 137 12.43 -4.40 10.12
N ARG A 138 11.80 -5.57 9.96
CA ARG A 138 12.25 -6.60 9.02
C ARG A 138 12.08 -6.14 7.58
N ARG A 139 13.03 -6.45 6.72
CA ARG A 139 13.06 -6.05 5.32
C ARG A 139 12.63 -7.16 4.38
N VAL A 140 11.94 -6.80 3.32
CA VAL A 140 11.62 -7.67 2.18
C VAL A 140 12.12 -7.04 0.88
N VAL A 141 12.44 -7.88 -0.10
CA VAL A 141 12.68 -7.47 -1.49
C VAL A 141 11.68 -8.20 -2.36
N VAL A 142 10.86 -7.45 -3.08
CA VAL A 142 9.82 -7.99 -3.96
C VAL A 142 10.16 -7.74 -5.42
N GLU A 143 9.98 -8.77 -6.25
CA GLU A 143 10.11 -8.72 -7.70
C GLU A 143 8.74 -8.90 -8.35
N ALA A 144 8.33 -7.96 -9.19
CA ALA A 144 7.06 -7.99 -9.93
C ALA A 144 7.25 -7.56 -11.39
N THR A 145 6.33 -7.97 -12.26
CA THR A 145 6.38 -7.67 -13.71
C THR A 145 5.15 -6.89 -14.19
N GLU A 146 4.27 -6.47 -13.29
CA GLU A 146 3.10 -5.68 -13.60
C GLU A 146 3.37 -4.19 -13.35
N ASP A 147 3.22 -3.35 -14.40
CA ASP A 147 3.58 -1.92 -14.33
C ASP A 147 2.84 -1.16 -13.23
N ALA A 148 1.54 -1.50 -12.97
CA ALA A 148 0.76 -0.89 -11.90
C ALA A 148 1.33 -1.16 -10.50
N PHE A 149 2.11 -2.23 -10.33
CA PHE A 149 2.72 -2.55 -9.05
C PHE A 149 3.58 -1.40 -8.51
N ALA A 150 4.28 -0.67 -9.38
CA ALA A 150 5.12 0.45 -8.98
C ALA A 150 4.33 1.59 -8.30
N SER A 151 3.12 1.88 -8.76
CA SER A 151 2.22 2.86 -8.12
C SER A 151 1.53 2.27 -6.91
N ASP A 152 1.03 1.05 -7.02
CA ASP A 152 0.27 0.39 -5.97
C ASP A 152 1.10 0.16 -4.70
N ILE A 153 2.37 -0.27 -4.84
CA ILE A 153 3.23 -0.53 -3.68
C ILE A 153 3.59 0.75 -2.92
N ARG A 154 3.75 1.90 -3.62
CA ARG A 154 3.96 3.20 -2.97
C ARG A 154 2.77 3.60 -2.11
N VAL A 155 1.56 3.49 -2.67
CA VAL A 155 0.32 3.81 -1.97
C VAL A 155 0.11 2.85 -0.81
N TRP A 156 0.33 1.55 -1.04
CA TRP A 156 0.17 0.53 -0.01
C TRP A 156 1.12 0.76 1.17
N CYS A 157 2.41 0.99 0.92
CA CYS A 157 3.38 1.28 1.98
C CYS A 157 2.98 2.52 2.79
N ALA A 158 2.63 3.62 2.10
CA ALA A 158 2.23 4.87 2.76
C ALA A 158 0.97 4.70 3.63
N ARG A 159 0.05 3.79 3.25
CA ARG A 159 -1.20 3.55 3.99
C ARG A 159 -1.06 2.58 5.14
N THR A 160 -0.16 1.64 5.03
CA THR A 160 0.05 0.59 6.04
C THR A 160 1.18 0.91 7.02
N GLY A 161 1.80 2.09 6.89
CA GLY A 161 2.91 2.51 7.74
C GLY A 161 4.22 1.78 7.45
N ASN A 162 4.30 1.04 6.33
CA ASN A 162 5.53 0.41 5.88
C ASN A 162 6.42 1.41 5.14
N ASP A 163 7.73 1.26 5.24
CA ASP A 163 8.70 2.13 4.58
C ASP A 163 9.18 1.53 3.26
N LEU A 164 8.91 2.23 2.15
CA LEU A 164 9.45 1.87 0.85
C LEU A 164 10.85 2.50 0.70
N GLU A 165 11.89 1.75 1.07
CA GLU A 165 13.28 2.24 1.06
C GLU A 165 13.74 2.61 -0.36
N TRP A 166 13.42 1.78 -1.36
CA TRP A 166 13.70 2.06 -2.78
C TRP A 166 12.83 1.21 -3.72
N LEU A 167 12.71 1.67 -4.95
CA LEU A 167 12.06 0.97 -6.05
C LEU A 167 12.83 1.24 -7.35
N HIS A 168 13.19 0.17 -8.03
CA HIS A 168 13.85 0.19 -9.33
C HIS A 168 12.98 -0.48 -10.40
N MET A 169 13.03 0.05 -11.62
CA MET A 169 12.35 -0.52 -12.79
C MET A 169 13.37 -0.70 -13.89
N GLU A 170 13.55 -1.95 -14.35
CA GLU A 170 14.44 -2.29 -15.43
C GLU A 170 13.85 -3.42 -16.29
N ASN A 171 13.77 -3.24 -17.61
CA ASN A 171 13.30 -4.26 -18.55
C ASN A 171 11.96 -4.93 -18.15
N SER A 172 10.98 -4.14 -17.72
CA SER A 172 9.67 -4.60 -17.21
C SER A 172 9.75 -5.42 -15.91
N LEU A 173 10.89 -5.46 -15.24
CA LEU A 173 11.03 -5.97 -13.89
C LEU A 173 11.00 -4.80 -12.91
N ILE A 174 10.13 -4.89 -11.93
CA ILE A 174 10.03 -3.94 -10.83
C ILE A 174 10.57 -4.63 -9.60
N VAL A 175 11.58 -4.03 -8.97
CA VAL A 175 12.16 -4.51 -7.72
C VAL A 175 11.99 -3.44 -6.68
N ALA A 176 11.35 -3.80 -5.56
CA ALA A 176 11.14 -2.87 -4.45
C ALA A 176 11.67 -3.47 -3.15
N ARG A 177 12.29 -2.64 -2.31
CA ARG A 177 12.70 -3.00 -0.96
C ARG A 177 11.85 -2.25 0.04
N ILE A 178 11.27 -3.00 0.97
CA ILE A 178 10.32 -2.49 1.94
C ILE A 178 10.77 -2.92 3.33
N ALA A 179 10.80 -1.99 4.27
CA ALA A 179 10.92 -2.31 5.68
C ALA A 179 9.53 -2.33 6.33
N LYS A 180 9.23 -3.38 7.12
CA LYS A 180 7.99 -3.44 7.88
C LYS A 180 7.94 -2.30 8.89
N GLY A 181 6.97 -1.44 8.74
CA GLY A 181 6.66 -0.38 9.69
C GLY A 181 5.78 -0.85 10.84
N ASP A 182 5.54 0.04 11.78
CA ASP A 182 4.60 -0.20 12.88
C ASP A 182 3.18 0.16 12.40
N PRO A 183 2.24 -0.79 12.42
CA PRO A 183 0.85 -0.52 12.06
C PRO A 183 0.18 0.56 12.93
N ALA A 184 0.63 0.73 14.18
CA ALA A 184 0.12 1.76 15.08
C ALA A 184 0.50 3.18 14.64
N LEU A 185 1.59 3.32 13.87
CA LEU A 185 2.05 4.58 13.29
C LEU A 185 1.51 4.82 11.88
N ALA A 186 0.77 3.86 11.33
CA ALA A 186 0.10 4.05 10.05
C ALA A 186 -0.88 5.22 10.13
N PRO A 187 -0.98 6.06 9.09
CA PRO A 187 -1.95 7.15 9.07
C PRO A 187 -3.35 6.59 9.28
N THR A 188 -3.98 6.92 10.43
CA THR A 188 -5.37 6.54 10.65
C THR A 188 -6.25 7.31 9.68
N ALA A 189 -7.23 6.65 9.07
CA ALA A 189 -8.20 7.29 8.16
C ALA A 189 -8.92 8.50 8.79
N ALA A 190 -8.86 8.65 10.11
CA ALA A 190 -9.45 9.76 10.87
C ALA A 190 -8.56 11.01 10.96
N SER A 191 -7.26 10.94 10.61
CA SER A 191 -6.32 12.06 10.83
C SER A 191 -6.18 13.02 9.64
N SER A 192 -6.77 12.72 8.49
CA SER A 192 -6.95 13.68 7.40
C SER A 192 -8.38 13.59 6.91
N ALA A 193 -9.21 14.56 7.26
CA ALA A 193 -10.41 14.84 6.49
C ALA A 193 -9.95 15.00 5.03
N GLY A 194 -10.13 13.97 4.22
CA GLY A 194 -9.68 13.96 2.83
C GLY A 194 -10.24 15.19 2.13
N ASN A 195 -9.38 15.94 1.46
CA ASN A 195 -9.78 17.13 0.71
C ASN A 195 -9.88 16.84 -0.79
N GLY A 196 -9.58 15.60 -1.17
CA GLY A 196 -9.60 15.13 -2.55
C GLY A 196 -10.98 14.76 -3.06
N LYS A 197 -11.07 14.58 -4.36
CA LYS A 197 -12.26 14.08 -5.06
C LYS A 197 -11.84 12.92 -5.97
N THR A 198 -12.49 11.77 -5.83
CA THR A 198 -12.19 10.61 -6.67
C THR A 198 -13.40 10.25 -7.52
N PHE A 199 -13.15 10.10 -8.83
CA PHE A 199 -14.18 9.69 -9.80
C PHE A 199 -13.77 8.35 -10.42
N VAL A 200 -14.63 7.35 -10.32
CA VAL A 200 -14.50 6.10 -11.10
C VAL A 200 -15.26 6.27 -12.41
N ILE A 201 -14.53 6.23 -13.51
CA ILE A 201 -15.10 6.36 -14.85
C ILE A 201 -15.19 4.96 -15.47
N PHE A 202 -16.36 4.36 -15.34
CA PHE A 202 -16.65 3.04 -15.87
C PHE A 202 -17.28 3.15 -17.27
N SER A 203 -18.15 4.14 -17.47
CA SER A 203 -18.90 4.33 -18.71
C SER A 203 -18.03 5.00 -19.77
N GLY A 204 -18.20 4.57 -21.02
CA GLY A 204 -17.64 5.21 -22.22
C GLY A 204 -18.65 6.12 -22.92
N ASP A 205 -19.75 6.53 -22.27
CA ASP A 205 -20.78 7.38 -22.88
C ASP A 205 -20.37 8.85 -22.83
N LEU A 206 -20.60 9.56 -23.95
CA LEU A 206 -20.20 10.95 -24.13
C LEU A 206 -20.81 11.88 -23.08
N ASP A 207 -22.10 11.78 -22.82
CA ASP A 207 -22.85 12.61 -21.87
C ASP A 207 -22.37 12.41 -20.42
N LYS A 208 -22.12 11.16 -20.02
CA LYS A 208 -21.58 10.85 -18.70
C LYS A 208 -20.14 11.34 -18.55
N THR A 209 -19.36 11.17 -19.60
CA THR A 209 -17.96 11.64 -19.62
C THR A 209 -17.87 13.16 -19.52
N ILE A 210 -18.70 13.91 -20.25
CA ILE A 210 -18.78 15.37 -20.15
C ILE A 210 -19.12 15.79 -18.72
N ALA A 211 -20.14 15.17 -18.12
CA ALA A 211 -20.54 15.48 -16.74
C ALA A 211 -19.38 15.22 -15.75
N ALA A 212 -18.68 14.09 -15.90
CA ALA A 212 -17.55 13.75 -15.06
C ALA A 212 -16.41 14.79 -15.15
N PHE A 213 -16.03 15.22 -16.36
CA PHE A 213 -14.97 16.23 -16.52
C PHE A 213 -15.41 17.64 -16.11
N ILE A 214 -16.70 17.99 -16.23
CA ILE A 214 -17.21 19.26 -15.66
C ILE A 214 -17.06 19.25 -14.14
N MET A 215 -17.45 18.17 -13.47
CA MET A 215 -17.29 18.05 -12.01
C MET A 215 -15.83 18.02 -11.59
N ALA A 216 -14.97 17.32 -12.31
CA ALA A 216 -13.54 17.24 -12.03
C ALA A 216 -12.87 18.62 -12.15
N ASN A 217 -13.13 19.36 -13.24
CA ASN A 217 -12.63 20.72 -13.42
C ASN A 217 -13.17 21.68 -12.37
N GLY A 218 -14.45 21.56 -12.01
CA GLY A 218 -15.06 22.35 -10.94
C GLY A 218 -14.39 22.10 -9.59
N ALA A 219 -14.11 20.85 -9.25
CA ALA A 219 -13.40 20.49 -8.02
C ALA A 219 -11.94 21.01 -8.04
N ALA A 220 -11.23 20.85 -9.15
CA ALA A 220 -9.86 21.33 -9.31
C ALA A 220 -9.77 22.85 -9.20
N SER A 221 -10.71 23.59 -9.78
CA SER A 221 -10.78 25.07 -9.68
C SER A 221 -11.06 25.57 -8.25
N LEU A 222 -11.60 24.72 -7.38
CA LEU A 222 -11.74 24.97 -5.94
C LEU A 222 -10.49 24.58 -5.15
N GLY A 223 -9.39 24.27 -5.82
CA GLY A 223 -8.12 23.88 -5.18
C GLY A 223 -8.14 22.46 -4.57
N ARG A 224 -9.03 21.57 -5.08
CA ARG A 224 -9.11 20.18 -4.59
C ARG A 224 -8.20 19.27 -5.43
N GLU A 225 -7.54 18.31 -4.77
CA GLU A 225 -6.88 17.22 -5.47
C GLU A 225 -7.93 16.32 -6.11
N VAL A 226 -7.80 16.08 -7.41
CA VAL A 226 -8.78 15.29 -8.16
C VAL A 226 -8.11 14.11 -8.82
N THR A 227 -8.64 12.90 -8.58
CA THR A 227 -8.25 11.68 -9.27
C THR A 227 -9.43 11.11 -10.06
N MET A 228 -9.23 10.90 -11.36
CA MET A 228 -10.17 10.19 -12.22
C MET A 228 -9.59 8.83 -12.58
N PHE A 229 -10.22 7.76 -12.09
CA PHE A 229 -9.79 6.37 -12.28
C PHE A 229 -10.65 5.71 -13.38
N PHE A 230 -10.04 5.45 -14.53
CA PHE A 230 -10.72 4.91 -15.71
C PHE A 230 -10.61 3.39 -15.74
N THR A 231 -11.74 2.73 -15.85
CA THR A 231 -11.83 1.27 -15.91
C THR A 231 -12.81 0.82 -17.00
N PHE A 232 -12.65 -0.38 -17.52
CA PHE A 232 -13.49 -0.97 -18.57
C PHE A 232 -13.79 0.00 -19.72
N TRP A 233 -15.07 0.33 -19.96
CA TRP A 233 -15.50 1.16 -21.09
C TRP A 233 -14.98 2.60 -21.00
N GLY A 234 -14.74 3.11 -19.78
CA GLY A 234 -14.13 4.41 -19.54
C GLY A 234 -12.73 4.55 -20.14
N LEU A 235 -11.97 3.43 -20.28
CA LEU A 235 -10.65 3.45 -20.91
C LEU A 235 -10.69 3.93 -22.38
N ASN A 236 -11.81 3.77 -23.07
CA ASN A 236 -11.95 4.24 -24.44
C ASN A 236 -11.85 5.76 -24.58
N ILE A 237 -12.16 6.51 -23.52
CA ILE A 237 -12.04 7.97 -23.45
C ILE A 237 -10.58 8.37 -23.57
N LEU A 238 -9.69 7.64 -22.90
CA LEU A 238 -8.26 7.92 -22.85
C LEU A 238 -7.48 7.41 -24.06
N ARG A 239 -8.12 6.68 -25.00
CA ARG A 239 -7.42 6.17 -26.18
C ARG A 239 -7.10 7.28 -27.16
N ARG A 240 -5.88 7.28 -27.69
CA ARG A 240 -5.49 8.16 -28.82
C ARG A 240 -6.41 7.93 -30.01
N PRO A 241 -6.83 8.98 -30.70
CA PRO A 241 -7.67 8.83 -31.92
C PRO A 241 -6.92 8.11 -33.04
N GLU A 242 -5.59 8.22 -33.09
CA GLU A 242 -4.74 7.60 -34.11
C GLU A 242 -4.55 6.10 -33.81
N LYS A 243 -4.45 5.29 -34.87
CA LYS A 243 -4.11 3.87 -34.74
C LYS A 243 -2.63 3.70 -34.46
N VAL A 244 -2.30 3.18 -33.29
CA VAL A 244 -0.93 2.80 -32.93
C VAL A 244 -0.72 1.34 -33.29
N LYS A 245 0.40 1.03 -33.97
CA LYS A 245 0.80 -0.35 -34.30
C LYS A 245 1.48 -0.97 -33.08
N VAL A 246 0.76 -1.82 -32.35
CA VAL A 246 1.26 -2.54 -31.18
C VAL A 246 1.03 -4.02 -31.32
N PRO A 247 1.91 -4.89 -30.81
CA PRO A 247 1.69 -6.32 -30.73
C PRO A 247 0.46 -6.61 -29.88
N LYS A 248 -0.50 -7.39 -30.40
CA LYS A 248 -1.71 -7.78 -29.68
C LYS A 248 -2.05 -9.23 -29.95
N THR A 249 -2.69 -9.87 -28.98
CA THR A 249 -3.34 -11.16 -29.19
C THR A 249 -4.45 -11.05 -30.23
N PRO A 250 -4.85 -12.14 -30.92
CA PRO A 250 -5.98 -12.11 -31.86
C PRO A 250 -7.26 -11.55 -31.24
N ILE A 251 -7.56 -11.93 -29.99
CA ILE A 251 -8.71 -11.44 -29.22
C ILE A 251 -8.59 -9.96 -28.95
N GLY A 252 -7.43 -9.49 -28.46
CA GLY A 252 -7.17 -8.07 -28.17
C GLY A 252 -7.26 -7.20 -29.43
N ARG A 253 -6.89 -7.72 -30.60
CA ARG A 253 -7.08 -7.02 -31.89
C ARG A 253 -8.56 -6.89 -32.24
N MET A 254 -9.34 -7.95 -32.06
CA MET A 254 -10.79 -7.93 -32.28
C MET A 254 -11.49 -6.91 -31.40
N PHE A 255 -11.28 -6.96 -30.07
CA PHE A 255 -11.83 -5.99 -29.14
C PHE A 255 -11.41 -4.56 -29.47
N GLY A 256 -10.11 -4.34 -29.72
CA GLY A 256 -9.58 -3.03 -30.05
C GLY A 256 -10.16 -2.43 -31.35
N ALA A 257 -10.63 -3.26 -32.29
CA ALA A 257 -11.29 -2.82 -33.51
C ALA A 257 -12.77 -2.49 -33.32
N MET A 258 -13.46 -3.20 -32.41
CA MET A 258 -14.89 -3.02 -32.14
C MET A 258 -15.19 -1.82 -31.22
N MET A 259 -14.26 -1.49 -30.31
CA MET A 259 -14.46 -0.43 -29.34
C MET A 259 -14.21 0.96 -29.92
N PRO A 260 -14.94 1.99 -29.44
CA PRO A 260 -14.66 3.37 -29.79
C PRO A 260 -13.21 3.74 -29.43
N ARG A 261 -12.58 4.57 -30.24
CA ARG A 261 -11.21 5.04 -30.03
C ARG A 261 -11.21 6.54 -29.88
N GLY A 262 -10.94 6.97 -28.65
CA GLY A 262 -10.87 8.38 -28.28
C GLY A 262 -12.23 9.08 -28.22
N THR A 263 -12.20 10.27 -27.70
CA THR A 263 -13.37 11.08 -27.35
C THR A 263 -14.33 11.31 -28.50
N LYS A 264 -13.81 11.55 -29.72
CA LYS A 264 -14.63 11.88 -30.91
C LYS A 264 -15.55 10.74 -31.37
N LYS A 265 -15.32 9.52 -30.92
CA LYS A 265 -16.11 8.32 -31.29
C LYS A 265 -17.06 7.84 -30.21
N LEU A 266 -17.12 8.54 -29.08
CA LEU A 266 -18.05 8.21 -28.01
C LEU A 266 -19.49 8.50 -28.44
N GLY A 267 -20.38 7.57 -28.13
CA GLY A 267 -21.82 7.72 -28.33
C GLY A 267 -22.51 8.28 -27.09
N LEU A 268 -23.77 8.63 -27.20
CA LEU A 268 -24.61 8.98 -26.04
C LEU A 268 -25.14 7.71 -25.35
N SER A 269 -25.39 7.80 -24.06
CA SER A 269 -26.02 6.76 -23.27
C SER A 269 -27.44 6.41 -23.75
N ARG A 270 -28.14 7.43 -24.21
CA ARG A 270 -29.50 7.33 -24.82
C ARG A 270 -29.60 8.23 -26.05
N MET A 271 -30.52 7.90 -26.95
CA MET A 271 -30.79 8.68 -28.17
C MET A 271 -29.57 8.86 -29.08
N ASN A 272 -28.69 7.86 -29.14
CA ASN A 272 -27.45 7.95 -29.93
C ASN A 272 -27.72 7.90 -31.46
N PHE A 273 -28.77 7.17 -31.91
CA PHE A 273 -29.19 7.07 -33.32
C PHE A 273 -28.01 6.89 -34.27
N GLY A 274 -27.15 5.88 -34.04
CA GLY A 274 -25.97 5.63 -34.86
C GLY A 274 -24.92 6.75 -34.81
N GLY A 275 -24.89 7.56 -33.74
CA GLY A 275 -23.96 8.66 -33.55
C GLY A 275 -24.50 10.05 -33.96
N ALA A 276 -25.73 10.12 -34.50
CA ALA A 276 -26.35 11.39 -34.83
C ALA A 276 -26.62 12.23 -33.56
N GLY A 277 -27.06 11.57 -32.47
CA GLY A 277 -27.28 12.22 -31.17
C GLY A 277 -25.99 12.83 -30.60
N ALA A 278 -24.88 12.12 -30.66
CA ALA A 278 -23.60 12.63 -30.20
C ALA A 278 -23.13 13.88 -30.99
N ARG A 279 -23.35 13.90 -32.32
CA ARG A 279 -23.04 15.09 -33.15
C ARG A 279 -23.95 16.26 -32.79
N MET A 280 -25.25 16.01 -32.57
CA MET A 280 -26.22 17.03 -32.17
C MET A 280 -25.82 17.66 -30.83
N ILE A 281 -25.52 16.89 -29.80
CA ILE A 281 -25.10 17.40 -28.48
C ILE A 281 -23.83 18.25 -28.62
N ARG A 282 -22.81 17.80 -29.33
CA ARG A 282 -21.60 18.59 -29.59
C ARG A 282 -21.88 19.92 -30.29
N SER A 283 -22.81 19.89 -31.26
CA SER A 283 -23.27 21.14 -31.95
C SER A 283 -24.00 22.10 -31.01
N VAL A 284 -24.85 21.56 -30.12
CA VAL A 284 -25.56 22.38 -29.11
C VAL A 284 -24.57 22.98 -28.10
N MET A 285 -23.61 22.17 -27.61
CA MET A 285 -22.54 22.67 -26.71
C MET A 285 -21.77 23.82 -27.36
N LYS A 286 -21.32 23.64 -28.58
CA LYS A 286 -20.61 24.71 -29.32
C LYS A 286 -21.41 25.98 -29.49
N ARG A 287 -22.71 25.89 -29.83
CA ARG A 287 -23.60 27.06 -29.98
C ARG A 287 -23.82 27.80 -28.68
N ASN A 288 -23.83 27.11 -27.57
CA ASN A 288 -24.05 27.70 -26.23
C ASN A 288 -22.72 28.06 -25.51
N GLY A 289 -21.58 28.04 -26.21
CA GLY A 289 -20.27 28.38 -25.62
C GLY A 289 -19.80 27.40 -24.54
N ILE A 290 -20.31 26.16 -24.54
CA ILE A 290 -19.89 25.11 -23.61
C ILE A 290 -18.68 24.40 -24.18
N SER A 291 -17.63 24.27 -23.40
CA SER A 291 -16.38 23.57 -23.78
C SER A 291 -16.65 22.16 -24.30
N SER A 292 -15.96 21.79 -25.37
CA SER A 292 -15.98 20.41 -25.88
C SER A 292 -15.36 19.44 -24.87
N LEU A 293 -15.61 18.14 -25.00
CA LEU A 293 -14.99 17.13 -24.15
C LEU A 293 -13.46 17.18 -24.23
N GLU A 294 -12.92 17.42 -25.42
CA GLU A 294 -11.49 17.54 -25.64
C GLU A 294 -10.90 18.71 -24.85
N GLU A 295 -11.53 19.89 -24.91
CA GLU A 295 -11.13 21.06 -24.11
C GLU A 295 -11.27 20.81 -22.62
N LEU A 296 -12.32 20.12 -22.18
CA LEU A 296 -12.50 19.76 -20.75
C LEU A 296 -11.40 18.81 -20.24
N ILE A 297 -10.93 17.88 -21.08
CA ILE A 297 -9.81 16.99 -20.74
C ILE A 297 -8.50 17.77 -20.62
N ASP A 298 -8.23 18.67 -21.57
CA ASP A 298 -7.04 19.52 -21.55
C ASP A 298 -7.05 20.42 -20.31
N GLN A 299 -8.17 21.09 -20.01
CA GLN A 299 -8.35 21.88 -18.80
C GLN A 299 -8.11 21.06 -17.53
N ALA A 300 -8.63 19.83 -17.46
CA ALA A 300 -8.43 18.97 -16.30
C ALA A 300 -6.94 18.65 -16.09
N ARG A 301 -6.21 18.37 -17.17
CA ARG A 301 -4.75 18.12 -17.11
C ARG A 301 -3.98 19.37 -16.67
N ASP A 302 -4.33 20.52 -17.21
CA ASP A 302 -3.71 21.82 -16.87
C ASP A 302 -3.96 22.19 -15.40
N HIS A 303 -5.11 21.80 -14.85
CA HIS A 303 -5.44 21.97 -13.43
C HIS A 303 -4.87 20.86 -12.52
N GLY A 304 -4.05 19.94 -13.05
CA GLY A 304 -3.41 18.89 -12.27
C GLY A 304 -4.32 17.72 -11.89
N VAL A 305 -5.46 17.54 -12.57
CA VAL A 305 -6.31 16.36 -12.39
C VAL A 305 -5.56 15.10 -12.82
N ARG A 306 -5.42 14.14 -11.92
CA ARG A 306 -4.76 12.86 -12.21
C ARG A 306 -5.69 11.96 -12.99
N LEU A 307 -5.25 11.53 -14.18
CA LEU A 307 -5.94 10.56 -15.01
C LEU A 307 -5.26 9.19 -14.86
N VAL A 308 -5.94 8.24 -14.25
CA VAL A 308 -5.39 6.92 -13.93
C VAL A 308 -6.14 5.85 -14.70
N ALA A 309 -5.44 5.03 -15.49
CA ALA A 309 -5.98 3.90 -16.23
C ALA A 309 -5.80 2.59 -15.43
N CYS A 310 -6.88 1.83 -15.26
CA CYS A 310 -6.85 0.52 -14.61
C CYS A 310 -6.11 -0.50 -15.48
N GLN A 311 -4.93 -0.94 -15.06
CA GLN A 311 -4.10 -1.86 -15.83
C GLN A 311 -4.79 -3.20 -16.07
N MET A 312 -5.42 -3.80 -15.06
CA MET A 312 -6.16 -5.06 -15.20
C MET A 312 -7.24 -4.94 -16.30
N SER A 313 -8.03 -3.86 -16.30
CA SER A 313 -9.07 -3.63 -17.31
C SER A 313 -8.47 -3.40 -18.69
N MET A 314 -7.32 -2.72 -18.80
CA MET A 314 -6.60 -2.58 -20.07
C MET A 314 -6.22 -3.93 -20.65
N GLU A 315 -5.69 -4.84 -19.84
CA GLU A 315 -5.30 -6.17 -20.28
C GLU A 315 -6.50 -6.99 -20.74
N ILE A 316 -7.61 -6.99 -19.98
CA ILE A 316 -8.86 -7.68 -20.36
C ILE A 316 -9.39 -7.15 -21.69
N MET A 317 -9.35 -5.83 -21.90
CA MET A 317 -9.88 -5.19 -23.10
C MET A 317 -8.86 -5.13 -24.26
N GLY A 318 -7.64 -5.61 -24.05
CA GLY A 318 -6.56 -5.59 -25.03
C GLY A 318 -6.14 -4.18 -25.44
N ILE A 319 -6.15 -3.24 -24.49
CA ILE A 319 -5.66 -1.86 -24.64
C ILE A 319 -4.25 -1.80 -24.08
N THR A 320 -3.29 -1.23 -24.83
CA THR A 320 -1.92 -1.07 -24.39
C THR A 320 -1.64 0.38 -24.00
N ARG A 321 -0.56 0.60 -23.22
CA ARG A 321 -0.16 1.95 -22.76
C ARG A 321 0.06 2.93 -23.91
N GLU A 322 0.67 2.45 -25.00
CA GLU A 322 0.97 3.26 -26.19
C GLU A 322 -0.29 3.76 -26.90
N GLU A 323 -1.44 3.11 -26.66
CA GLU A 323 -2.73 3.53 -27.21
C GLU A 323 -3.40 4.63 -26.37
N LEU A 324 -2.88 4.97 -25.19
CA LEU A 324 -3.42 6.02 -24.33
C LEU A 324 -2.80 7.38 -24.68
N ILE A 325 -3.55 8.44 -24.40
CA ILE A 325 -3.06 9.84 -24.48
C ILE A 325 -1.93 10.05 -23.47
N ASP A 326 -1.09 11.08 -23.69
CA ASP A 326 0.01 11.40 -22.80
C ASP A 326 -0.50 11.87 -21.42
N GLY A 327 0.30 11.66 -20.38
CA GLY A 327 -0.01 12.09 -19.01
C GLY A 327 -0.98 11.16 -18.27
N VAL A 328 -1.36 10.00 -18.83
CA VAL A 328 -2.14 8.98 -18.12
C VAL A 328 -1.21 8.11 -17.29
N GLU A 329 -1.52 7.97 -16.01
CA GLU A 329 -0.87 7.06 -15.08
C GLU A 329 -1.50 5.66 -15.18
N LEU A 330 -0.71 4.62 -14.90
CA LEU A 330 -1.24 3.27 -14.70
C LEU A 330 -1.43 3.02 -13.20
N GLY A 331 -2.55 2.44 -12.84
CA GLY A 331 -2.85 2.11 -11.45
C GLY A 331 -3.69 0.85 -11.32
N GLY A 332 -3.61 0.26 -10.14
CA GLY A 332 -4.42 -0.89 -9.74
C GLY A 332 -5.37 -0.55 -8.59
N VAL A 333 -5.80 -1.59 -7.88
CA VAL A 333 -6.78 -1.45 -6.80
C VAL A 333 -6.27 -0.61 -5.62
N ALA A 334 -5.00 -0.73 -5.26
CA ALA A 334 -4.42 0.03 -4.14
C ALA A 334 -4.35 1.53 -4.46
N THR A 335 -3.97 1.88 -5.68
CA THR A 335 -3.99 3.29 -6.16
C THR A 335 -5.40 3.88 -6.09
N PHE A 336 -6.42 3.12 -6.51
CA PHE A 336 -7.81 3.57 -6.44
C PHE A 336 -8.29 3.77 -4.99
N ILE A 337 -8.10 2.74 -4.14
CA ILE A 337 -8.52 2.80 -2.72
C ILE A 337 -7.79 3.93 -2.00
N GLY A 338 -6.47 4.05 -2.18
CA GLY A 338 -5.68 5.11 -1.55
C GLY A 338 -6.11 6.51 -1.95
N SER A 339 -6.50 6.74 -3.23
CA SER A 339 -7.07 8.01 -3.67
C SER A 339 -8.46 8.24 -3.06
N GLY A 340 -9.29 7.20 -2.97
CA GLY A 340 -10.62 7.25 -2.37
C GLY A 340 -10.60 7.61 -0.88
N GLU A 341 -9.66 7.05 -0.13
CA GLU A 341 -9.48 7.33 1.30
C GLU A 341 -8.99 8.77 1.58
N GLN A 342 -8.27 9.39 0.63
CA GLN A 342 -7.87 10.80 0.71
C GLN A 342 -8.97 11.74 0.22
N SER A 343 -10.10 11.22 -0.20
CA SER A 343 -11.20 11.99 -0.79
C SER A 343 -12.39 12.07 0.18
N ASP A 344 -12.99 13.24 0.29
CA ASP A 344 -14.26 13.46 0.97
C ASP A 344 -15.47 13.20 0.05
N MET A 345 -15.20 12.96 -1.24
CA MET A 345 -16.22 12.59 -2.23
C MET A 345 -15.66 11.59 -3.23
N SER A 346 -16.37 10.46 -3.38
CA SER A 346 -16.09 9.47 -4.41
C SER A 346 -17.36 9.19 -5.22
N LEU A 347 -17.25 9.26 -6.56
CA LEU A 347 -18.37 9.03 -7.46
C LEU A 347 -18.01 7.93 -8.49
N PHE A 348 -19.01 7.08 -8.76
CA PHE A 348 -18.93 6.06 -9.80
C PHE A 348 -19.86 6.45 -10.97
N ILE A 349 -19.28 6.58 -12.20
CA ILE A 349 -19.95 7.12 -13.40
C ILE A 349 -19.87 6.16 -14.58
#